data_d830c6fd525c8d7e84b9bb1eb1f10333
#
_entry.id   d830c6fd525c8d7e84b9bb1eb1f10333
#
_cell.length_a   1.000
_cell.length_b   1.000
_cell.length_c   1.000
_cell.angle_alpha   90.00
_cell.angle_beta   90.00
_cell.angle_gamma   90.00
#
_symmetry.space_group_name_H-M   'P 1'
#
loop_
_entity.id
_entity.type
_entity.pdbx_description
1 polymer ?
#
loop_
_entity_poly.entity_id
_entity_poly.type
_entity_poly.pdbx_seq_one_letter_code
_entity_poly.pdbx_strand_id
1 'polypeptide(L)'
;MNDTLLVVEDLKTYFPLKKGLFGQKTGEIRAVDGVSFHLRQGETLGIVGESGCGKSTTGRSILQLVRPSAGSVRFSGEELVSMPPAKLRGMRNQMQIIFQDPYASLNPRLTISTILAEALSVGEKVASPTEMRERVLALLQLVGLNPYHADRYPHEFSGGQRQRIGIARAIAARPKLIVADEPVSALDVSIQAQILNLLQDLQEELGLTYLFISHDLGVIKHISDRIAVMYLGRIVEIADKRRLFEQPMHPYTQALMSAVPIPNPNQKKERIVLGGDVPSPANPPAGCAFHPRCTQAMDICRRVRPQELEVEREHFVACHLYGSSEKER
;
A
#
# COMPACT_ATOMS: atom_id res chain seq x y z
N MET A 1 -2.75 -25.55 -6.06
CA MET A 1 -3.61 -25.02 -4.98
C MET A 1 -3.61 -23.52 -5.10
N ASN A 2 -4.73 -22.87 -4.87
CA ASN A 2 -4.86 -21.41 -5.10
C ASN A 2 -4.15 -20.66 -3.95
N ASP A 3 -2.89 -20.26 -4.17
CA ASP A 3 -2.09 -19.53 -3.15
C ASP A 3 -2.52 -18.06 -3.00
N THR A 4 -3.69 -17.70 -3.53
CA THR A 4 -4.19 -16.32 -3.48
C THR A 4 -4.80 -16.02 -2.11
N LEU A 5 -4.19 -15.09 -1.38
CA LEU A 5 -4.64 -14.65 -0.06
C LEU A 5 -5.67 -13.53 -0.13
N LEU A 6 -5.45 -12.56 -1.04
CA LEU A 6 -6.31 -11.38 -1.21
C LEU A 6 -6.69 -11.21 -2.69
N VAL A 7 -7.95 -10.94 -2.94
CA VAL A 7 -8.48 -10.56 -4.26
C VAL A 7 -9.27 -9.28 -4.11
N VAL A 8 -8.92 -8.28 -4.90
CA VAL A 8 -9.58 -6.98 -4.96
C VAL A 8 -10.13 -6.79 -6.36
N GLU A 9 -11.43 -6.51 -6.49
CA GLU A 9 -12.12 -6.38 -7.78
C GLU A 9 -12.93 -5.10 -7.83
N ASP A 10 -12.65 -4.25 -8.82
CA ASP A 10 -13.33 -2.97 -9.12
C ASP A 10 -13.56 -2.10 -7.87
N LEU A 11 -12.57 -2.07 -6.96
CA LEU A 11 -12.65 -1.35 -5.69
C LEU A 11 -12.81 0.14 -5.94
N LYS A 12 -13.86 0.74 -5.35
CA LYS A 12 -14.15 2.18 -5.43
C LYS A 12 -14.30 2.76 -4.03
N THR A 13 -13.65 3.89 -3.79
CA THR A 13 -13.79 4.65 -2.54
C THR A 13 -13.90 6.13 -2.85
N TYR A 14 -15.11 6.65 -2.67
CA TYR A 14 -15.47 8.03 -2.99
C TYR A 14 -15.84 8.79 -1.72
N PHE A 15 -15.31 9.98 -1.58
CA PHE A 15 -15.60 10.87 -0.46
C PHE A 15 -16.50 12.02 -0.93
N PRO A 16 -17.68 12.23 -0.32
CA PRO A 16 -18.58 13.30 -0.70
C PRO A 16 -17.98 14.67 -0.37
N LEU A 17 -17.96 15.57 -1.35
CA LEU A 17 -17.71 16.99 -1.14
C LEU A 17 -19.00 17.67 -0.68
N LYS A 18 -18.96 18.25 0.52
CA LYS A 18 -20.08 19.01 1.09
C LYS A 18 -19.73 20.50 1.09
N LYS A 19 -20.66 21.35 0.65
CA LYS A 19 -20.49 22.82 0.64
C LYS A 19 -21.66 23.49 1.38
N GLY A 20 -21.35 24.60 2.06
CA GLY A 20 -22.33 25.42 2.79
C GLY A 20 -22.71 24.90 4.18
N LEU A 21 -23.45 25.75 4.93
CA LEU A 21 -23.89 25.47 6.31
C LEU A 21 -24.77 24.21 6.43
N PHE A 22 -25.52 23.88 5.37
CA PHE A 22 -26.44 22.74 5.32
C PHE A 22 -25.82 21.46 4.72
N GLY A 23 -24.50 21.45 4.43
CA GLY A 23 -23.79 20.26 3.98
C GLY A 23 -24.29 19.68 2.65
N GLN A 24 -24.77 20.52 1.72
CA GLN A 24 -25.23 20.06 0.40
C GLN A 24 -24.09 19.36 -0.35
N LYS A 25 -24.37 18.16 -0.89
CA LYS A 25 -23.41 17.39 -1.71
C LYS A 25 -23.20 18.12 -3.04
N THR A 26 -21.98 18.63 -3.26
CA THR A 26 -21.61 19.38 -4.48
C THR A 26 -20.74 18.57 -5.43
N GLY A 27 -20.30 17.37 -5.04
CA GLY A 27 -19.45 16.50 -5.82
C GLY A 27 -18.90 15.36 -4.98
N GLU A 28 -17.90 14.69 -5.52
CA GLU A 28 -17.21 13.60 -4.83
C GLU A 28 -15.73 13.55 -5.22
N ILE A 29 -14.87 13.18 -4.28
CA ILE A 29 -13.46 12.86 -4.53
C ILE A 29 -13.37 11.37 -4.80
N ARG A 30 -12.94 10.99 -5.99
CA ARG A 30 -12.73 9.59 -6.40
C ARG A 30 -11.33 9.15 -6.03
N ALA A 31 -11.11 8.89 -4.74
CA ALA A 31 -9.80 8.54 -4.23
C ALA A 31 -9.33 7.17 -4.73
N VAL A 32 -10.24 6.21 -4.87
CA VAL A 32 -10.00 4.90 -5.51
C VAL A 32 -11.14 4.69 -6.49
N ASP A 33 -10.83 4.38 -7.76
CA ASP A 33 -11.82 4.38 -8.84
C ASP A 33 -11.65 3.19 -9.79
N GLY A 34 -11.93 1.99 -9.29
CA GLY A 34 -11.89 0.74 -10.05
C GLY A 34 -10.51 0.05 -9.99
N VAL A 35 -9.99 -0.11 -8.78
CA VAL A 35 -8.74 -0.84 -8.55
C VAL A 35 -9.00 -2.34 -8.45
N SER A 36 -8.27 -3.13 -9.26
CA SER A 36 -8.32 -4.59 -9.25
C SER A 36 -6.91 -5.18 -9.21
N PHE A 37 -6.70 -6.15 -8.33
CA PHE A 37 -5.47 -6.96 -8.27
C PHE A 37 -5.67 -8.17 -7.35
N HIS A 38 -4.73 -9.07 -7.40
CA HIS A 38 -4.63 -10.17 -6.42
C HIS A 38 -3.27 -10.16 -5.74
N LEU A 39 -3.20 -10.78 -4.56
CA LEU A 39 -1.99 -10.92 -3.76
C LEU A 39 -1.88 -12.37 -3.29
N ARG A 40 -0.74 -13.01 -3.55
CA ARG A 40 -0.45 -14.39 -3.15
C ARG A 40 0.03 -14.44 -1.72
N GLN A 41 -0.14 -15.56 -1.07
CA GLN A 41 0.42 -15.78 0.27
C GLN A 41 1.95 -15.73 0.22
N GLY A 42 2.57 -15.00 1.16
CA GLY A 42 4.02 -14.81 1.21
C GLY A 42 4.58 -13.79 0.21
N GLU A 43 3.73 -13.18 -0.64
CA GLU A 43 4.14 -12.18 -1.63
C GLU A 43 4.17 -10.77 -1.02
N THR A 44 5.07 -9.93 -1.54
CA THR A 44 5.01 -8.47 -1.34
C THR A 44 4.58 -7.79 -2.63
N LEU A 45 3.34 -7.24 -2.65
CA LEU A 45 2.89 -6.35 -3.72
C LEU A 45 3.14 -4.89 -3.32
N GLY A 46 4.01 -4.22 -4.08
CA GLY A 46 4.27 -2.79 -3.93
C GLY A 46 3.21 -1.95 -4.65
N ILE A 47 2.65 -0.93 -4.01
CA ILE A 47 1.84 0.10 -4.67
C ILE A 47 2.62 1.41 -4.68
N VAL A 48 2.88 1.95 -5.88
CA VAL A 48 3.64 3.18 -6.08
C VAL A 48 2.86 4.19 -6.92
N GLY A 49 3.15 5.47 -6.74
CA GLY A 49 2.57 6.59 -7.49
C GLY A 49 2.73 7.91 -6.75
N GLU A 50 2.39 9.02 -7.43
CA GLU A 50 2.49 10.36 -6.86
C GLU A 50 1.64 10.52 -5.59
N SER A 51 2.00 11.50 -4.72
CA SER A 51 1.22 11.81 -3.52
C SER A 51 -0.23 12.16 -3.87
N GLY A 52 -1.18 11.68 -3.08
CA GLY A 52 -2.61 11.92 -3.31
C GLY A 52 -3.27 11.05 -4.40
N CYS A 53 -2.54 10.11 -5.05
CA CYS A 53 -3.14 9.26 -6.09
C CYS A 53 -4.05 8.12 -5.55
N GLY A 54 -4.23 7.98 -4.21
CA GLY A 54 -5.17 7.04 -3.61
C GLY A 54 -4.55 5.81 -2.95
N LYS A 55 -3.23 5.65 -2.90
CA LYS A 55 -2.52 4.47 -2.34
C LYS A 55 -2.95 4.11 -0.92
N SER A 56 -2.82 5.04 0.02
CA SER A 56 -3.20 4.83 1.44
C SER A 56 -4.71 4.58 1.59
N THR A 57 -5.53 5.23 0.75
CA THR A 57 -6.98 4.98 0.73
C THR A 57 -7.27 3.55 0.27
N THR A 58 -6.55 3.03 -0.72
CA THR A 58 -6.68 1.63 -1.19
C THR A 58 -6.38 0.67 -0.05
N GLY A 59 -5.24 0.82 0.64
CA GLY A 59 -4.88 -0.04 1.77
C GLY A 59 -5.91 0.01 2.91
N ARG A 60 -6.36 1.20 3.29
CA ARG A 60 -7.38 1.39 4.34
C ARG A 60 -8.75 0.84 3.94
N SER A 61 -9.10 0.90 2.66
CA SER A 61 -10.35 0.33 2.15
C SER A 61 -10.32 -1.20 2.15
N ILE A 62 -9.19 -1.82 1.83
CA ILE A 62 -9.00 -3.26 1.92
C ILE A 62 -9.19 -3.75 3.37
N LEU A 63 -8.61 -3.05 4.34
CA LEU A 63 -8.76 -3.36 5.77
C LEU A 63 -10.15 -2.97 6.33
N GLN A 64 -11.04 -2.42 5.50
CA GLN A 64 -12.35 -1.89 5.92
C GLN A 64 -12.25 -0.84 7.06
N LEU A 65 -11.13 -0.10 7.11
CA LEU A 65 -10.97 1.09 7.96
C LEU A 65 -11.67 2.30 7.33
N VAL A 66 -11.68 2.35 6.00
CA VAL A 66 -12.53 3.23 5.19
C VAL A 66 -13.47 2.32 4.41
N ARG A 67 -14.78 2.55 4.51
CA ARG A 67 -15.75 1.71 3.83
C ARG A 67 -15.74 2.00 2.33
N PRO A 68 -15.54 1.00 1.46
CA PRO A 68 -15.65 1.17 0.02
C PRO A 68 -17.04 1.63 -0.41
N SER A 69 -17.09 2.40 -1.49
CA SER A 69 -18.33 2.82 -2.13
C SER A 69 -18.91 1.72 -3.04
N ALA A 70 -18.04 0.90 -3.63
CA ALA A 70 -18.39 -0.24 -4.48
C ALA A 70 -17.16 -1.16 -4.65
N GLY A 71 -17.35 -2.32 -5.29
CA GLY A 71 -16.35 -3.33 -5.54
C GLY A 71 -16.35 -4.46 -4.51
N SER A 72 -15.41 -5.39 -4.65
CA SER A 72 -15.26 -6.58 -3.81
C SER A 72 -13.86 -6.66 -3.26
N VAL A 73 -13.74 -7.10 -2.00
CA VAL A 73 -12.48 -7.43 -1.33
C VAL A 73 -12.64 -8.79 -0.67
N ARG A 74 -12.00 -9.81 -1.24
CA ARG A 74 -12.00 -11.15 -0.68
C ARG A 74 -10.66 -11.46 -0.04
N PHE A 75 -10.68 -11.81 1.24
CA PHE A 75 -9.50 -12.20 2.01
C PHE A 75 -9.67 -13.64 2.51
N SER A 76 -8.72 -14.52 2.20
CA SER A 76 -8.81 -15.97 2.49
C SER A 76 -10.14 -16.58 2.00
N GLY A 77 -10.66 -16.11 0.85
CA GLY A 77 -11.93 -16.55 0.26
C GLY A 77 -13.20 -15.87 0.82
N GLU A 78 -13.10 -15.08 1.89
CA GLU A 78 -14.23 -14.40 2.54
C GLU A 78 -14.41 -12.97 2.03
N GLU A 79 -15.63 -12.60 1.62
CA GLU A 79 -15.98 -11.24 1.18
C GLU A 79 -16.08 -10.28 2.36
N LEU A 80 -15.26 -9.21 2.35
CA LEU A 80 -15.14 -8.27 3.46
C LEU A 80 -16.13 -7.09 3.38
N VAL A 81 -16.45 -6.60 2.16
CA VAL A 81 -17.22 -5.36 1.96
C VAL A 81 -18.64 -5.48 2.50
N SER A 82 -19.24 -6.65 2.33
CA SER A 82 -20.60 -6.96 2.83
C SER A 82 -20.63 -7.67 4.18
N MET A 83 -19.45 -7.89 4.79
CA MET A 83 -19.33 -8.66 6.03
C MET A 83 -19.94 -7.91 7.23
N PRO A 84 -20.71 -8.59 8.10
CA PRO A 84 -21.22 -8.00 9.34
C PRO A 84 -20.07 -7.53 10.27
N PRO A 85 -20.24 -6.40 10.99
CA PRO A 85 -19.19 -5.80 11.81
C PRO A 85 -18.57 -6.73 12.85
N ALA A 86 -19.36 -7.63 13.44
CA ALA A 86 -18.86 -8.60 14.42
C ALA A 86 -17.88 -9.60 13.79
N LYS A 87 -18.20 -10.15 12.61
CA LYS A 87 -17.35 -11.08 11.87
C LYS A 87 -16.10 -10.36 11.35
N LEU A 88 -16.27 -9.14 10.81
CA LEU A 88 -15.18 -8.32 10.32
C LEU A 88 -14.14 -8.01 11.42
N ARG A 89 -14.58 -7.81 12.66
CA ARG A 89 -13.65 -7.60 13.80
C ARG A 89 -12.72 -8.80 14.00
N GLY A 90 -13.24 -10.03 13.85
CA GLY A 90 -12.42 -11.25 13.90
C GLY A 90 -11.43 -11.34 12.72
N MET A 91 -11.87 -10.94 11.52
CA MET A 91 -10.99 -10.94 10.34
C MET A 91 -9.83 -9.95 10.44
N ARG A 92 -10.03 -8.80 11.11
CA ARG A 92 -8.97 -7.79 11.33
C ARG A 92 -7.79 -8.30 12.13
N ASN A 93 -7.95 -9.36 12.95
CA ASN A 93 -6.82 -9.98 13.63
C ASN A 93 -5.82 -10.59 12.65
N GLN A 94 -6.32 -11.05 11.49
CA GLN A 94 -5.51 -11.64 10.43
C GLN A 94 -4.98 -10.59 9.42
N MET A 95 -5.42 -9.35 9.54
CA MET A 95 -5.03 -8.24 8.65
C MET A 95 -4.65 -7.04 9.50
N GLN A 96 -3.40 -6.63 9.46
CA GLN A 96 -2.88 -5.53 10.28
C GLN A 96 -2.34 -4.39 9.43
N ILE A 97 -2.09 -3.25 10.03
CA ILE A 97 -1.52 -2.08 9.36
C ILE A 97 -0.31 -1.55 10.11
N ILE A 98 0.74 -1.21 9.36
CA ILE A 98 1.85 -0.38 9.81
C ILE A 98 1.62 1.02 9.24
N PHE A 99 1.48 2.02 10.11
CA PHE A 99 1.16 3.39 9.73
C PHE A 99 2.39 4.19 9.31
N GLN A 100 2.17 5.20 8.48
CA GLN A 100 3.18 6.14 8.00
C GLN A 100 3.84 6.94 9.13
N ASP A 101 3.05 7.43 10.09
CA ASP A 101 3.54 8.21 11.22
C ASP A 101 3.65 7.34 12.49
N PRO A 102 4.87 6.98 12.89
CA PRO A 102 5.08 6.19 14.09
C PRO A 102 4.73 6.96 15.38
N TYR A 103 4.73 8.31 15.36
CA TYR A 103 4.34 9.12 16.50
C TYR A 103 2.83 9.10 16.73
N ALA A 104 2.04 9.33 15.69
CA ALA A 104 0.58 9.32 15.79
C ALA A 104 0.01 7.92 16.00
N SER A 105 0.78 6.88 15.70
CA SER A 105 0.31 5.49 15.79
C SER A 105 0.36 4.89 17.20
N LEU A 106 1.12 5.46 18.12
CA LEU A 106 1.31 4.96 19.49
C LEU A 106 0.68 5.93 20.50
N ASN A 107 -0.08 5.40 21.47
CA ASN A 107 -0.63 6.23 22.53
C ASN A 107 0.51 6.70 23.47
N PRO A 108 0.81 8.02 23.55
CA PRO A 108 1.97 8.53 24.30
C PRO A 108 1.82 8.37 25.83
N ARG A 109 0.62 8.04 26.31
CA ARG A 109 0.32 7.88 27.75
C ARG A 109 0.49 6.45 28.25
N LEU A 110 0.69 5.49 27.34
CA LEU A 110 0.87 4.08 27.68
C LEU A 110 2.33 3.68 27.56
N THR A 111 2.79 2.76 28.41
CA THR A 111 4.10 2.12 28.26
C THR A 111 4.10 1.19 27.05
N ILE A 112 5.29 0.88 26.53
CA ILE A 112 5.44 -0.05 25.41
C ILE A 112 4.87 -1.44 25.78
N SER A 113 5.11 -1.89 27.01
CA SER A 113 4.54 -3.14 27.51
C SER A 113 3.01 -3.15 27.42
N THR A 114 2.34 -2.07 27.82
CA THR A 114 0.88 -1.96 27.73
C THR A 114 0.39 -1.99 26.29
N ILE A 115 1.03 -1.21 25.40
CA ILE A 115 0.68 -1.16 23.98
C ILE A 115 0.78 -2.54 23.31
N LEU A 116 1.87 -3.27 23.58
CA LEU A 116 2.08 -4.60 23.00
C LEU A 116 1.18 -5.65 23.64
N ALA A 117 0.91 -5.55 24.95
CA ALA A 117 -0.02 -6.44 25.65
C ALA A 117 -1.46 -6.30 25.13
N GLU A 118 -1.92 -5.07 24.83
CA GLU A 118 -3.21 -4.84 24.18
C GLU A 118 -3.27 -5.54 22.81
N ALA A 119 -2.21 -5.41 22.00
CA ALA A 119 -2.15 -6.02 20.68
C ALA A 119 -2.13 -7.58 20.75
N LEU A 120 -1.38 -8.15 21.69
CA LEU A 120 -1.35 -9.60 21.96
C LEU A 120 -2.72 -10.13 22.39
N SER A 121 -3.45 -9.39 23.22
CA SER A 121 -4.77 -9.78 23.73
C SER A 121 -5.84 -9.90 22.64
N VAL A 122 -5.61 -9.27 21.48
CA VAL A 122 -6.52 -9.33 20.32
C VAL A 122 -6.36 -10.65 19.56
N GLY A 123 -5.13 -11.20 19.49
CA GLY A 123 -4.83 -12.39 18.70
C GLY A 123 -5.13 -13.72 19.43
N GLU A 124 -4.65 -13.85 20.64
CA GLU A 124 -4.72 -15.11 21.41
C GLU A 124 -5.07 -14.84 22.88
N LYS A 125 -5.73 -15.83 23.52
CA LYS A 125 -5.91 -15.78 24.97
C LYS A 125 -4.58 -16.06 25.65
N VAL A 126 -4.09 -15.10 26.41
CA VAL A 126 -2.89 -15.26 27.25
C VAL A 126 -3.33 -15.72 28.63
N ALA A 127 -2.74 -16.78 29.12
CA ALA A 127 -3.22 -17.48 30.33
C ALA A 127 -2.88 -16.75 31.64
N SER A 128 -1.78 -15.96 31.65
CA SER A 128 -1.33 -15.27 32.87
C SER A 128 -0.60 -13.95 32.58
N PRO A 129 -0.51 -13.04 33.57
CA PRO A 129 0.29 -11.83 33.47
C PRO A 129 1.78 -12.11 33.20
N THR A 130 2.33 -13.18 33.71
CA THR A 130 3.73 -13.60 33.51
C THR A 130 3.95 -13.98 32.05
N GLU A 131 3.10 -14.83 31.49
CA GLU A 131 3.15 -15.19 30.06
C GLU A 131 2.99 -13.98 29.15
N MET A 132 2.08 -13.04 29.50
CA MET A 132 1.93 -11.79 28.75
C MET A 132 3.23 -11.01 28.71
N ARG A 133 3.92 -10.87 29.85
CA ARG A 133 5.19 -10.15 29.93
C ARG A 133 6.28 -10.85 29.09
N GLU A 134 6.38 -12.17 29.18
CA GLU A 134 7.33 -12.96 28.38
C GLU A 134 7.10 -12.75 26.87
N ARG A 135 5.85 -12.79 26.41
CA ARG A 135 5.49 -12.55 25.01
C ARG A 135 5.79 -11.11 24.55
N VAL A 136 5.57 -10.12 25.41
CA VAL A 136 5.96 -8.72 25.14
C VAL A 136 7.47 -8.59 24.97
N LEU A 137 8.25 -9.22 25.86
CA LEU A 137 9.72 -9.17 25.77
C LEU A 137 10.24 -9.89 24.51
N ALA A 138 9.64 -11.02 24.15
CA ALA A 138 9.95 -11.74 22.91
C ALA A 138 9.66 -10.90 21.65
N LEU A 139 8.52 -10.19 21.61
CA LEU A 139 8.20 -9.27 20.51
C LEU A 139 9.22 -8.14 20.38
N LEU A 140 9.67 -7.56 21.50
CA LEU A 140 10.70 -6.52 21.47
C LEU A 140 12.02 -7.06 20.90
N GLN A 141 12.44 -8.25 21.31
CA GLN A 141 13.65 -8.91 20.80
C GLN A 141 13.52 -9.19 19.29
N LEU A 142 12.37 -9.68 18.85
CA LEU A 142 12.10 -10.01 17.44
C LEU A 142 12.25 -8.79 16.52
N VAL A 143 11.91 -7.59 17.01
CA VAL A 143 12.11 -6.34 16.23
C VAL A 143 13.45 -5.65 16.54
N GLY A 144 14.39 -6.32 17.22
CA GLY A 144 15.72 -5.80 17.54
C GLY A 144 15.73 -4.69 18.60
N LEU A 145 14.76 -4.69 19.53
CA LEU A 145 14.74 -3.80 20.68
C LEU A 145 15.12 -4.51 21.97
N ASN A 146 15.77 -3.81 22.89
CA ASN A 146 16.14 -4.38 24.17
C ASN A 146 14.92 -4.57 25.08
N PRO A 147 14.78 -5.72 25.76
CA PRO A 147 13.68 -5.99 26.70
C PRO A 147 13.44 -4.93 27.78
N TYR A 148 14.47 -4.25 28.27
CA TYR A 148 14.31 -3.17 29.27
C TYR A 148 13.53 -1.96 28.74
N HIS A 149 13.31 -1.87 27.42
CA HIS A 149 12.46 -0.85 26.82
C HIS A 149 10.97 -1.03 27.12
N ALA A 150 10.54 -2.20 27.63
CA ALA A 150 9.14 -2.53 27.87
C ALA A 150 8.40 -1.52 28.77
N ASP A 151 9.08 -0.99 29.76
CA ASP A 151 8.48 -0.13 30.77
C ASP A 151 8.62 1.38 30.45
N ARG A 152 9.18 1.72 29.27
CA ARG A 152 9.33 3.07 28.77
C ARG A 152 8.11 3.55 28.00
N TYR A 153 8.02 4.87 27.79
CA TYR A 153 6.97 5.53 27.01
C TYR A 153 7.43 5.83 25.58
N PRO A 154 6.51 5.94 24.60
CA PRO A 154 6.86 6.20 23.20
C PRO A 154 7.73 7.44 22.97
N HIS A 155 7.56 8.50 23.74
CA HIS A 155 8.33 9.74 23.59
C HIS A 155 9.83 9.60 23.93
N GLU A 156 10.23 8.51 24.62
CA GLU A 156 11.62 8.23 24.99
C GLU A 156 12.42 7.52 23.88
N PHE A 157 11.79 7.26 22.71
CA PHE A 157 12.37 6.52 21.61
C PHE A 157 12.64 7.37 20.39
N SER A 158 13.67 7.01 19.61
CA SER A 158 13.90 7.57 18.28
C SER A 158 12.80 7.18 17.28
N GLY A 159 12.72 7.88 16.14
CA GLY A 159 11.75 7.57 15.08
C GLY A 159 11.84 6.12 14.60
N GLY A 160 13.04 5.62 14.34
CA GLY A 160 13.25 4.23 13.92
C GLY A 160 12.90 3.20 15.00
N GLN A 161 13.15 3.50 16.29
CA GLN A 161 12.74 2.64 17.39
C GLN A 161 11.21 2.61 17.54
N ARG A 162 10.51 3.75 17.38
CA ARG A 162 9.04 3.79 17.39
C ARG A 162 8.46 3.00 16.22
N GLN A 163 9.10 3.06 15.06
CA GLN A 163 8.68 2.26 13.91
C GLN A 163 8.81 0.76 14.21
N ARG A 164 9.91 0.32 14.84
CA ARG A 164 10.07 -1.06 15.30
C ARG A 164 8.98 -1.48 16.31
N ILE A 165 8.57 -0.59 17.22
CA ILE A 165 7.45 -0.82 18.14
C ILE A 165 6.13 -0.93 17.36
N GLY A 166 5.90 -0.07 16.36
CA GLY A 166 4.73 -0.16 15.47
C GLY A 166 4.67 -1.47 14.70
N ILE A 167 5.82 -1.97 14.23
CA ILE A 167 5.96 -3.28 13.59
C ILE A 167 5.65 -4.39 14.59
N ALA A 168 6.25 -4.36 15.80
CA ALA A 168 5.98 -5.34 16.87
C ALA A 168 4.49 -5.42 17.19
N ARG A 169 3.80 -4.28 17.28
CA ARG A 169 2.36 -4.21 17.49
C ARG A 169 1.58 -4.88 16.35
N ALA A 170 1.97 -4.63 15.11
CA ALA A 170 1.29 -5.21 13.95
C ALA A 170 1.44 -6.74 13.89
N ILE A 171 2.62 -7.28 14.20
CA ILE A 171 2.86 -8.74 14.17
C ILE A 171 2.36 -9.46 15.42
N ALA A 172 2.03 -8.75 16.51
CA ALA A 172 1.56 -9.33 17.78
C ALA A 172 0.34 -10.25 17.63
N ALA A 173 -0.58 -9.90 16.73
CA ALA A 173 -1.78 -10.69 16.42
C ALA A 173 -1.51 -11.87 15.46
N ARG A 174 -0.27 -12.11 15.05
CA ARG A 174 0.14 -13.11 14.03
C ARG A 174 -0.70 -13.02 12.74
N PRO A 175 -0.73 -11.85 12.10
CA PRO A 175 -1.55 -11.64 10.91
C PRO A 175 -1.00 -12.45 9.72
N LYS A 176 -1.88 -12.70 8.73
CA LYS A 176 -1.48 -13.22 7.43
C LYS A 176 -1.14 -12.11 6.44
N LEU A 177 -1.78 -10.93 6.59
CA LEU A 177 -1.60 -9.77 5.73
C LEU A 177 -1.23 -8.54 6.57
N ILE A 178 -0.22 -7.83 6.14
CA ILE A 178 0.13 -6.50 6.66
C ILE A 178 0.06 -5.48 5.52
N VAL A 179 -0.75 -4.44 5.70
CA VAL A 179 -0.70 -3.24 4.86
C VAL A 179 0.33 -2.29 5.47
N ALA A 180 1.45 -2.10 4.79
CA ALA A 180 2.50 -1.18 5.21
C ALA A 180 2.30 0.17 4.47
N ASP A 181 1.66 1.14 5.14
CA ASP A 181 1.32 2.45 4.57
C ASP A 181 2.48 3.43 4.80
N GLU A 182 3.37 3.55 3.82
CA GLU A 182 4.59 4.38 3.83
C GLU A 182 5.47 4.18 5.09
N PRO A 183 5.82 2.96 5.48
CA PRO A 183 6.38 2.66 6.81
C PRO A 183 7.78 3.23 7.06
N VAL A 184 8.43 3.77 6.05
CA VAL A 184 9.81 4.30 6.15
C VAL A 184 9.95 5.74 5.70
N SER A 185 8.87 6.40 5.22
CA SER A 185 8.93 7.73 4.59
C SER A 185 9.40 8.85 5.52
N ALA A 186 9.22 8.71 6.83
CA ALA A 186 9.61 9.69 7.85
C ALA A 186 10.97 9.40 8.51
N LEU A 187 11.75 8.45 7.97
CA LEU A 187 13.02 7.99 8.55
C LEU A 187 14.22 8.34 7.69
N ASP A 188 15.40 8.46 8.31
CA ASP A 188 16.65 8.63 7.60
C ASP A 188 17.01 7.39 6.76
N VAL A 189 17.72 7.56 5.65
CA VAL A 189 18.02 6.51 4.66
C VAL A 189 18.67 5.26 5.29
N SER A 190 19.58 5.45 6.26
CA SER A 190 20.23 4.33 6.95
C SER A 190 19.25 3.53 7.82
N ILE A 191 18.32 4.21 8.46
CA ILE A 191 17.27 3.60 9.28
C ILE A 191 16.20 2.95 8.38
N GLN A 192 15.87 3.57 7.24
CA GLN A 192 14.99 2.95 6.24
C GLN A 192 15.49 1.57 5.83
N ALA A 193 16.79 1.44 5.47
CA ALA A 193 17.37 0.16 5.09
C ALA A 193 17.25 -0.91 6.19
N GLN A 194 17.48 -0.51 7.45
CA GLN A 194 17.33 -1.43 8.59
C GLN A 194 15.88 -1.89 8.80
N ILE A 195 14.89 -1.00 8.60
CA ILE A 195 13.48 -1.36 8.72
C ILE A 195 13.03 -2.25 7.56
N LEU A 196 13.52 -2.00 6.34
CA LEU A 196 13.20 -2.85 5.18
C LEU A 196 13.75 -4.26 5.36
N ASN A 197 15.00 -4.40 5.81
CA ASN A 197 15.58 -5.71 6.11
C ASN A 197 14.78 -6.42 7.22
N LEU A 198 14.44 -5.72 8.31
CA LEU A 198 13.60 -6.27 9.36
C LEU A 198 12.25 -6.80 8.83
N LEU A 199 11.61 -6.06 7.92
CA LEU A 199 10.33 -6.50 7.33
C LEU A 199 10.49 -7.74 6.45
N GLN A 200 11.62 -7.87 5.72
CA GLN A 200 11.94 -9.06 4.93
C GLN A 200 12.23 -10.27 5.85
N ASP A 201 13.05 -10.10 6.88
CA ASP A 201 13.35 -11.16 7.85
C ASP A 201 12.06 -11.66 8.52
N LEU A 202 11.17 -10.75 8.93
CA LEU A 202 9.87 -11.09 9.51
C LEU A 202 8.93 -11.78 8.49
N GLN A 203 9.01 -11.43 7.22
CA GLN A 203 8.24 -12.09 6.17
C GLN A 203 8.64 -13.54 6.03
N GLU A 204 9.94 -13.82 5.99
CA GLU A 204 10.49 -15.17 5.87
C GLU A 204 10.21 -16.00 7.14
N GLU A 205 10.44 -15.43 8.33
CA GLU A 205 10.29 -16.13 9.61
C GLU A 205 8.81 -16.44 9.95
N LEU A 206 7.91 -15.50 9.67
CA LEU A 206 6.51 -15.60 10.07
C LEU A 206 5.55 -15.94 8.91
N GLY A 207 6.04 -16.05 7.67
CA GLY A 207 5.23 -16.32 6.49
C GLY A 207 4.25 -15.17 6.16
N LEU A 208 4.67 -13.91 6.39
CA LEU A 208 3.82 -12.74 6.21
C LEU A 208 3.62 -12.41 4.73
N THR A 209 2.48 -11.81 4.44
CA THR A 209 2.16 -11.23 3.13
C THR A 209 2.06 -9.72 3.28
N TYR A 210 2.69 -8.97 2.37
CA TYR A 210 2.68 -7.51 2.44
C TYR A 210 1.96 -6.85 1.26
N LEU A 211 1.11 -5.88 1.58
CA LEU A 211 0.72 -4.82 0.65
C LEU A 211 1.53 -3.58 1.04
N PHE A 212 2.59 -3.31 0.29
CA PHE A 212 3.56 -2.27 0.65
C PHE A 212 3.31 -1.00 -0.16
N ILE A 213 2.95 0.08 0.51
CA ILE A 213 2.67 1.39 -0.10
C ILE A 213 3.86 2.31 0.10
N SER A 214 4.35 2.89 -0.99
CA SER A 214 5.41 3.92 -0.94
C SER A 214 5.29 4.87 -2.15
N HIS A 215 5.86 6.06 -2.00
CA HIS A 215 6.14 6.96 -3.12
C HIS A 215 7.60 6.86 -3.60
N ASP A 216 8.44 6.14 -2.87
CA ASP A 216 9.85 5.91 -3.21
C ASP A 216 10.01 4.60 -3.99
N LEU A 217 10.45 4.74 -5.25
CA LEU A 217 10.69 3.60 -6.15
C LEU A 217 11.90 2.76 -5.74
N GLY A 218 12.89 3.35 -5.07
CA GLY A 218 14.05 2.62 -4.54
C GLY A 218 13.63 1.66 -3.44
N VAL A 219 12.77 2.12 -2.53
CA VAL A 219 12.17 1.31 -1.47
C VAL A 219 11.34 0.16 -2.06
N ILE A 220 10.46 0.48 -3.01
CA ILE A 220 9.61 -0.52 -3.69
C ILE A 220 10.45 -1.56 -4.44
N LYS A 221 11.49 -1.13 -5.14
CA LYS A 221 12.42 -2.04 -5.84
C LYS A 221 13.08 -3.04 -4.89
N HIS A 222 13.39 -2.61 -3.67
CA HIS A 222 14.07 -3.46 -2.69
C HIS A 222 13.15 -4.55 -2.14
N ILE A 223 11.93 -4.18 -1.70
CA ILE A 223 11.09 -5.08 -0.90
C ILE A 223 10.04 -5.87 -1.70
N SER A 224 9.64 -5.40 -2.89
CA SER A 224 8.49 -5.96 -3.62
C SER A 224 8.87 -7.10 -4.54
N ASP A 225 7.94 -8.04 -4.75
CA ASP A 225 7.99 -9.07 -5.80
C ASP A 225 7.30 -8.56 -7.07
N ARG A 226 6.10 -8.01 -6.92
CA ARG A 226 5.32 -7.35 -7.99
C ARG A 226 5.02 -5.91 -7.59
N ILE A 227 4.79 -5.06 -8.59
CA ILE A 227 4.56 -3.63 -8.39
C ILE A 227 3.33 -3.21 -9.18
N ALA A 228 2.41 -2.52 -8.51
CA ALA A 228 1.27 -1.83 -9.09
C ALA A 228 1.53 -0.32 -9.10
N VAL A 229 1.54 0.29 -10.28
CA VAL A 229 1.69 1.73 -10.46
C VAL A 229 0.31 2.37 -10.46
N MET A 230 0.09 3.29 -9.53
CA MET A 230 -1.21 3.94 -9.33
C MET A 230 -1.17 5.41 -9.74
N TYR A 231 -2.13 5.83 -10.55
CA TYR A 231 -2.34 7.21 -10.97
C TYR A 231 -3.81 7.60 -10.82
N LEU A 232 -4.08 8.68 -10.11
CA LEU A 232 -5.41 9.29 -9.93
C LEU A 232 -6.51 8.26 -9.64
N GLY A 233 -6.31 7.46 -8.58
CA GLY A 233 -7.27 6.46 -8.09
C GLY A 233 -7.28 5.13 -8.84
N ARG A 234 -6.38 4.88 -9.80
CA ARG A 234 -6.37 3.71 -10.68
C ARG A 234 -5.00 3.07 -10.79
N ILE A 235 -4.96 1.76 -10.96
CA ILE A 235 -3.77 1.06 -11.41
C ILE A 235 -3.65 1.30 -12.93
N VAL A 236 -2.49 1.77 -13.37
CA VAL A 236 -2.17 2.01 -14.78
C VAL A 236 -1.24 0.95 -15.34
N GLU A 237 -0.46 0.31 -14.48
CA GLU A 237 0.42 -0.80 -14.85
C GLU A 237 0.68 -1.68 -13.61
N ILE A 238 0.70 -3.00 -13.79
CA ILE A 238 1.09 -3.97 -12.76
C ILE A 238 1.92 -5.08 -13.39
N ALA A 239 3.09 -5.34 -12.82
CA ALA A 239 3.98 -6.38 -13.33
C ALA A 239 4.91 -6.90 -12.22
N ASP A 240 5.64 -7.98 -12.54
CA ASP A 240 6.84 -8.39 -11.82
C ASP A 240 7.82 -7.24 -11.71
N LYS A 241 8.49 -7.10 -10.56
CA LYS A 241 9.47 -6.04 -10.26
C LYS A 241 10.50 -5.87 -11.37
N ARG A 242 11.13 -6.97 -11.80
CA ARG A 242 12.20 -6.92 -12.78
C ARG A 242 11.70 -6.35 -14.11
N ARG A 243 10.55 -6.87 -14.60
CA ARG A 243 9.93 -6.41 -15.85
C ARG A 243 9.57 -4.93 -15.79
N LEU A 244 8.94 -4.49 -14.71
CA LEU A 244 8.53 -3.10 -14.56
C LEU A 244 9.72 -2.12 -14.61
N PHE A 245 10.88 -2.50 -14.05
CA PHE A 245 12.09 -1.67 -14.08
C PHE A 245 12.86 -1.75 -15.40
N GLU A 246 12.86 -2.91 -16.06
CA GLU A 246 13.57 -3.12 -17.33
C GLU A 246 12.76 -2.60 -18.54
N GLN A 247 11.43 -2.80 -18.52
CA GLN A 247 10.53 -2.51 -19.65
C GLN A 247 9.20 -1.88 -19.17
N PRO A 248 9.24 -0.68 -18.58
CA PRO A 248 8.00 0.02 -18.21
C PRO A 248 7.21 0.35 -19.48
N MET A 249 5.93 0.01 -19.50
CA MET A 249 5.09 0.15 -20.69
C MET A 249 4.23 1.41 -20.65
N HIS A 250 3.54 1.69 -19.54
CA HIS A 250 2.70 2.88 -19.46
C HIS A 250 3.57 4.15 -19.45
N PRO A 251 3.27 5.21 -20.24
CA PRO A 251 4.09 6.43 -20.27
C PRO A 251 4.30 7.11 -18.92
N TYR A 252 3.34 7.00 -18.00
CA TYR A 252 3.51 7.46 -16.62
C TYR A 252 4.56 6.63 -15.86
N THR A 253 4.53 5.30 -16.01
CA THR A 253 5.54 4.42 -15.40
C THR A 253 6.93 4.72 -15.96
N GLN A 254 7.04 4.93 -17.27
CA GLN A 254 8.31 5.33 -17.92
C GLN A 254 8.86 6.62 -17.32
N ALA A 255 8.01 7.61 -17.12
CA ALA A 255 8.41 8.88 -16.49
C ALA A 255 8.86 8.69 -15.05
N LEU A 256 8.11 7.92 -14.23
CA LEU A 256 8.49 7.59 -12.86
C LEU A 256 9.83 6.85 -12.80
N MET A 257 10.01 5.82 -13.65
CA MET A 257 11.25 5.03 -13.69
C MET A 257 12.44 5.85 -14.19
N SER A 258 12.21 6.85 -15.06
CA SER A 258 13.26 7.77 -15.52
C SER A 258 13.83 8.65 -14.40
N ALA A 259 13.05 8.89 -13.36
CA ALA A 259 13.44 9.71 -12.21
C ALA A 259 14.25 8.95 -11.14
N VAL A 260 14.31 7.60 -11.22
CA VAL A 260 15.08 6.78 -10.28
C VAL A 260 16.58 6.99 -10.49
N PRO A 261 17.34 7.40 -9.47
CA PRO A 261 18.77 7.56 -9.59
C PRO A 261 19.45 6.21 -9.89
N ILE A 262 20.36 6.22 -10.86
CA ILE A 262 21.21 5.08 -11.16
C ILE A 262 22.53 5.26 -10.39
N PRO A 263 23.01 4.27 -9.64
CA PRO A 263 24.27 4.38 -8.88
C PRO A 263 25.52 4.30 -9.79
N ASN A 264 25.42 4.69 -11.05
CA ASN A 264 26.51 4.73 -12.01
C ASN A 264 26.68 6.17 -12.55
N PRO A 265 27.72 6.92 -12.13
CA PRO A 265 27.90 8.31 -12.55
C PRO A 265 28.16 8.47 -14.07
N ASN A 266 28.56 7.39 -14.76
CA ASN A 266 28.83 7.41 -16.19
C ASN A 266 27.58 7.13 -17.05
N GLN A 267 26.49 6.69 -16.47
CA GLN A 267 25.19 6.51 -17.17
C GLN A 267 24.32 7.75 -17.00
N LYS A 268 24.26 8.60 -18.03
CA LYS A 268 23.26 9.67 -18.09
C LYS A 268 21.93 9.07 -18.56
N LYS A 269 20.95 8.99 -17.66
CA LYS A 269 19.56 8.65 -18.02
C LYS A 269 18.82 9.97 -18.35
N GLU A 270 18.26 10.07 -19.52
CA GLU A 270 17.38 11.21 -19.83
C GLU A 270 16.13 11.13 -18.96
N ARG A 271 15.93 12.14 -18.12
CA ARG A 271 14.75 12.24 -17.28
C ARG A 271 13.56 12.71 -18.09
N ILE A 272 12.49 11.94 -18.10
CA ILE A 272 11.21 12.36 -18.69
C ILE A 272 10.52 13.31 -17.70
N VAL A 273 10.46 14.59 -18.06
CA VAL A 273 9.78 15.61 -17.25
C VAL A 273 8.31 15.65 -17.67
N LEU A 274 7.44 15.32 -16.71
CA LEU A 274 5.99 15.40 -16.92
C LEU A 274 5.56 16.87 -16.86
N GLY A 275 4.88 17.34 -17.92
CA GLY A 275 4.31 18.68 -17.95
C GLY A 275 2.99 18.78 -17.17
N GLY A 276 2.67 19.98 -16.68
CA GLY A 276 1.41 20.28 -15.99
C GLY A 276 1.29 19.69 -14.58
N ASP A 277 0.22 20.10 -13.91
CA ASP A 277 -0.11 19.63 -12.55
C ASP A 277 -0.89 18.30 -12.59
N VAL A 278 -0.87 17.59 -11.47
CA VAL A 278 -1.72 16.41 -11.28
C VAL A 278 -3.19 16.84 -11.27
N PRO A 279 -4.04 16.29 -12.15
CA PRO A 279 -5.46 16.63 -12.16
C PRO A 279 -6.14 16.33 -10.81
N SER A 280 -7.17 17.10 -10.49
CA SER A 280 -7.92 16.91 -9.25
C SER A 280 -8.74 15.61 -9.28
N PRO A 281 -8.69 14.78 -8.23
CA PRO A 281 -9.52 13.58 -8.11
C PRO A 281 -11.02 13.91 -7.92
N ALA A 282 -11.35 15.17 -7.65
CA ALA A 282 -12.74 15.66 -7.61
C ALA A 282 -13.33 15.92 -9.00
N ASN A 283 -12.47 16.18 -9.98
CA ASN A 283 -12.87 16.38 -11.38
C ASN A 283 -11.83 15.71 -12.30
N PRO A 284 -11.79 14.37 -12.34
CA PRO A 284 -10.82 13.65 -13.16
C PRO A 284 -11.06 13.90 -14.65
N PRO A 285 -10.01 13.96 -15.47
CA PRO A 285 -10.11 14.07 -16.91
C PRO A 285 -10.98 12.97 -17.53
N ALA A 286 -11.72 13.29 -18.57
CA ALA A 286 -12.44 12.30 -19.38
C ALA A 286 -11.44 11.35 -20.06
N GLY A 287 -11.86 10.13 -20.34
CA GLY A 287 -11.02 9.12 -20.97
C GLY A 287 -9.87 8.63 -20.08
N CYS A 288 -8.65 8.60 -20.63
CA CYS A 288 -7.44 8.27 -19.89
C CYS A 288 -7.08 9.40 -18.91
N ALA A 289 -7.04 9.12 -17.62
CA ALA A 289 -6.75 10.15 -16.59
C ALA A 289 -5.36 10.81 -16.77
N PHE A 290 -4.41 10.11 -17.39
CA PHE A 290 -3.06 10.61 -17.62
C PHE A 290 -2.90 11.43 -18.92
N HIS A 291 -3.90 11.43 -19.82
CA HIS A 291 -3.76 12.07 -21.14
C HIS A 291 -3.30 13.54 -21.12
N PRO A 292 -3.65 14.39 -20.13
CA PRO A 292 -3.20 15.78 -20.12
C PRO A 292 -1.68 15.94 -19.91
N ARG A 293 -1.02 14.93 -19.35
CA ARG A 293 0.43 14.92 -19.04
C ARG A 293 1.20 13.94 -19.92
N CYS A 294 0.51 13.20 -20.78
CA CYS A 294 1.10 12.16 -21.61
C CYS A 294 1.68 12.74 -22.89
N THR A 295 2.97 12.55 -23.14
CA THR A 295 3.66 12.96 -24.38
C THR A 295 3.25 12.12 -25.59
N GLN A 296 2.60 10.96 -25.36
CA GLN A 296 2.14 10.03 -26.40
C GLN A 296 0.60 9.99 -26.48
N ALA A 297 -0.08 11.04 -26.01
CA ALA A 297 -1.54 11.08 -26.00
C ALA A 297 -2.13 11.08 -27.43
N MET A 298 -3.09 10.19 -27.67
CA MET A 298 -3.88 10.09 -28.91
C MET A 298 -5.28 10.68 -28.68
N ASP A 299 -6.02 10.96 -29.76
CA ASP A 299 -7.39 11.50 -29.67
C ASP A 299 -8.34 10.60 -28.88
N ILE A 300 -8.20 9.28 -28.98
CA ILE A 300 -8.97 8.32 -28.22
C ILE A 300 -8.74 8.49 -26.72
N CYS A 301 -7.53 8.84 -26.29
CA CYS A 301 -7.20 9.02 -24.87
C CYS A 301 -8.02 10.13 -24.20
N ARG A 302 -8.53 11.09 -24.97
CA ARG A 302 -9.35 12.20 -24.47
C ARG A 302 -10.81 11.78 -24.21
N ARG A 303 -11.27 10.73 -24.87
CA ARG A 303 -12.70 10.35 -24.90
C ARG A 303 -12.98 9.01 -24.25
N VAL A 304 -12.09 8.03 -24.45
CA VAL A 304 -12.30 6.66 -24.01
C VAL A 304 -11.29 6.31 -22.92
N ARG A 305 -11.76 5.66 -21.86
CA ARG A 305 -10.90 5.11 -20.81
C ARG A 305 -10.24 3.84 -21.32
N PRO A 306 -8.89 3.73 -21.21
CA PRO A 306 -8.24 2.48 -21.55
C PRO A 306 -8.66 1.36 -20.59
N GLN A 307 -8.89 0.18 -21.16
CA GLN A 307 -9.07 -1.04 -20.39
C GLN A 307 -7.71 -1.59 -19.99
N GLU A 308 -7.65 -2.32 -18.88
CA GLU A 308 -6.49 -3.10 -18.49
C GLU A 308 -6.35 -4.29 -19.44
N LEU A 309 -5.17 -4.46 -20.02
CA LEU A 309 -4.84 -5.55 -20.94
C LEU A 309 -3.61 -6.28 -20.41
N GLU A 310 -3.66 -7.59 -20.44
CA GLU A 310 -2.48 -8.43 -20.24
C GLU A 310 -1.66 -8.41 -21.54
N VAL A 311 -0.56 -7.67 -21.54
CA VAL A 311 0.33 -7.51 -22.71
C VAL A 311 1.38 -8.59 -22.78
N GLU A 312 1.79 -9.09 -21.62
CA GLU A 312 2.63 -10.27 -21.44
C GLU A 312 2.15 -11.01 -20.18
N ARG A 313 2.59 -12.25 -20.00
CA ARG A 313 2.20 -13.05 -18.84
C ARG A 313 2.41 -12.26 -17.52
N GLU A 314 1.33 -12.02 -16.78
CA GLU A 314 1.29 -11.27 -15.51
C GLU A 314 1.80 -9.81 -15.62
N HIS A 315 1.81 -9.23 -16.83
CA HIS A 315 2.09 -7.83 -17.08
C HIS A 315 0.85 -7.14 -17.66
N PHE A 316 0.18 -6.36 -16.84
CA PHE A 316 -1.06 -5.68 -17.17
C PHE A 316 -0.84 -4.19 -17.32
N VAL A 317 -1.41 -3.60 -18.37
CA VAL A 317 -1.26 -2.17 -18.70
C VAL A 317 -2.60 -1.58 -19.13
N ALA A 318 -2.99 -0.47 -18.53
CA ALA A 318 -4.18 0.29 -18.91
C ALA A 318 -3.79 1.47 -19.82
N CYS A 319 -3.45 1.20 -21.09
CA CYS A 319 -3.02 2.20 -22.05
C CYS A 319 -3.46 1.85 -23.48
N HIS A 320 -3.97 2.84 -24.21
CA HIS A 320 -4.39 2.67 -25.60
C HIS A 320 -3.24 2.36 -26.58
N LEU A 321 -1.99 2.62 -26.21
CA LEU A 321 -0.83 2.24 -27.03
C LEU A 321 -0.71 0.73 -27.25
N TYR A 322 -1.30 -0.07 -26.35
CA TYR A 322 -1.25 -1.53 -26.36
C TYR A 322 -2.61 -2.17 -26.67
N GLY A 323 -3.67 -1.37 -26.77
CA GLY A 323 -4.97 -1.85 -27.25
C GLY A 323 -4.83 -2.35 -28.69
N SER A 324 -5.39 -3.52 -28.97
CA SER A 324 -5.50 -4.02 -30.34
C SER A 324 -6.12 -2.92 -31.20
N SER A 325 -5.39 -2.50 -32.24
CA SER A 325 -5.98 -1.82 -33.36
C SER A 325 -7.00 -2.79 -33.96
N GLU A 326 -8.27 -2.73 -33.54
CA GLU A 326 -9.33 -3.08 -34.45
C GLU A 326 -9.15 -2.14 -35.62
N LYS A 327 -8.59 -2.70 -36.66
CA LYS A 327 -8.50 -2.09 -37.96
C LYS A 327 -9.90 -1.61 -38.28
N GLU A 328 -10.07 -0.28 -38.33
CA GLU A 328 -11.14 0.32 -39.11
C GLU A 328 -11.07 -0.31 -40.51
N ARG A 329 -12.04 -1.13 -40.82
CA ARG A 329 -12.45 -1.50 -42.16
C ARG A 329 -13.84 -0.94 -42.41
#